data_a105fef304fe0dfab0da99e34df513fe
#
_entry.id   a105fef304fe0dfab0da99e34df513fe
#
_cell.length_a   1.000
_cell.length_b   1.000
_cell.length_c   1.000
_cell.angle_alpha   90.00
_cell.angle_beta   90.00
_cell.angle_gamma   90.00
#
_symmetry.space_group_name_H-M   'P 1'
#
loop_
_entity.id
_entity.type
_entity.pdbx_description
1 polymer ?
#
loop_
_entity_poly.entity_id
_entity_poly.type
_entity_poly.pdbx_seq_one_letter_code
_entity_poly.pdbx_strand_id
1 'polypeptide(L)'
;MANLSKHGHKISDVCKGELWMAHDAKSGKVRPFLVLSEELSGVDVDISIAPATTIAKRNEFDVELAFWKEAGLSAPSVVRCSKVHYIHHSFLLRKIGSVDSRDMKCIEDALRKFFGL
;
A
#
# COMPACT_ATOMS: atom_id res chain seq x y z
N MET A 1 3.14 -26.21 -2.91
CA MET A 1 4.36 -25.53 -2.45
C MET A 1 4.03 -24.06 -2.19
N ALA A 2 4.51 -23.50 -1.08
CA ALA A 2 4.25 -22.12 -0.76
C ALA A 2 5.01 -21.20 -1.72
N ASN A 3 4.37 -20.14 -2.16
CA ASN A 3 4.97 -19.12 -3.01
C ASN A 3 5.59 -18.03 -2.12
N LEU A 4 6.91 -18.07 -2.01
CA LEU A 4 7.66 -17.13 -1.17
C LEU A 4 8.25 -16.00 -1.99
N SER A 5 8.27 -14.80 -1.41
CA SER A 5 9.03 -13.69 -1.96
C SER A 5 10.52 -13.91 -1.71
N LYS A 6 11.38 -13.12 -2.36
CA LYS A 6 12.83 -13.17 -2.13
C LYS A 6 13.23 -12.73 -0.71
N HIS A 7 12.32 -12.16 0.06
CA HIS A 7 12.54 -11.71 1.44
C HIS A 7 11.90 -12.64 2.48
N GLY A 8 11.45 -13.85 2.07
CA GLY A 8 11.02 -14.91 2.97
C GLY A 8 9.55 -14.94 3.35
N HIS A 9 8.74 -13.93 3.01
CA HIS A 9 7.30 -13.97 3.28
C HIS A 9 6.53 -14.59 2.11
N LYS A 10 5.37 -15.15 2.40
CA LYS A 10 4.47 -15.74 1.42
C LYS A 10 3.54 -14.69 0.84
N ILE A 11 3.10 -14.89 -0.41
CA ILE A 11 2.08 -14.01 -1.01
C ILE A 11 0.79 -14.00 -0.17
N SER A 12 0.43 -15.13 0.46
CA SER A 12 -0.73 -15.22 1.32
C SER A 12 -0.62 -14.41 2.61
N ASP A 13 0.58 -13.95 2.96
CA ASP A 13 0.80 -13.08 4.12
C ASP A 13 0.46 -11.62 3.81
N VAL A 14 0.16 -11.30 2.57
CA VAL A 14 -0.09 -9.93 2.10
C VAL A 14 -1.60 -9.74 1.94
N CYS A 15 -2.16 -8.77 2.66
CA CYS A 15 -3.60 -8.49 2.65
C CYS A 15 -3.87 -7.03 2.32
N LYS A 16 -5.01 -6.79 1.69
CA LYS A 16 -5.51 -5.44 1.45
C LYS A 16 -5.56 -4.62 2.74
N GLY A 17 -5.13 -3.39 2.66
CA GLY A 17 -5.14 -2.48 3.81
C GLY A 17 -3.85 -2.50 4.61
N GLU A 18 -2.93 -3.40 4.31
CA GLU A 18 -1.63 -3.44 4.97
C GLU A 18 -0.67 -2.43 4.35
N LEU A 19 0.19 -1.88 5.22
CA LEU A 19 1.30 -1.04 4.81
C LEU A 19 2.58 -1.87 4.83
N TRP A 20 3.30 -1.83 3.73
CA TRP A 20 4.57 -2.55 3.56
C TRP A 20 5.65 -1.62 3.07
N MET A 21 6.88 -1.82 3.55
CA MET A 21 8.05 -1.20 2.92
C MET A 21 8.40 -1.97 1.66
N ALA A 22 8.71 -1.24 0.60
CA ALA A 22 9.11 -1.82 -0.67
C ALA A 22 10.06 -0.87 -1.40
N HIS A 23 10.81 -1.41 -2.35
CA HIS A 23 11.63 -0.57 -3.22
C HIS A 23 10.74 0.23 -4.18
N ASP A 24 10.98 1.54 -4.22
CA ASP A 24 10.36 2.41 -5.21
C ASP A 24 11.26 2.44 -6.45
N ALA A 25 10.77 1.89 -7.54
CA ALA A 25 11.54 1.80 -8.80
C ALA A 25 11.94 3.17 -9.34
N LYS A 26 11.14 4.20 -9.09
CA LYS A 26 11.41 5.55 -9.60
C LYS A 26 12.51 6.25 -8.85
N SER A 27 12.52 6.17 -7.52
CA SER A 27 13.50 6.87 -6.69
C SER A 27 14.68 5.99 -6.28
N GLY A 28 14.54 4.67 -6.40
CA GLY A 28 15.52 3.72 -5.89
C GLY A 28 15.55 3.60 -4.38
N LYS A 29 14.63 4.26 -3.70
CA LYS A 29 14.57 4.27 -2.22
C LYS A 29 13.52 3.29 -1.73
N VAL A 30 13.67 2.87 -0.47
CA VAL A 30 12.67 2.07 0.23
C VAL A 30 11.62 3.01 0.81
N ARG A 31 10.35 2.77 0.49
CA ARG A 31 9.24 3.63 0.90
C ARG A 31 8.06 2.80 1.37
N PRO A 32 7.14 3.38 2.17
CA PRO A 32 5.92 2.69 2.54
C PRO A 32 4.89 2.74 1.41
N PHE A 33 4.19 1.61 1.22
CA PHE A 33 3.11 1.48 0.25
C PHE A 33 1.93 0.79 0.90
N LEU A 34 0.74 1.21 0.51
CA LEU A 34 -0.51 0.58 0.92
C LEU A 34 -0.90 -0.49 -0.09
N VAL A 35 -1.17 -1.69 0.38
CA VAL A 35 -1.67 -2.80 -0.46
C VAL A 35 -3.16 -2.59 -0.72
N LEU A 36 -3.53 -2.58 -1.98
CA LEU A 36 -4.91 -2.37 -2.42
C LEU A 36 -5.57 -3.64 -2.93
N SER A 37 -4.79 -4.64 -3.29
CA SER A 37 -5.33 -5.92 -3.78
C SER A 37 -5.95 -6.72 -2.65
N GLU A 38 -7.06 -7.39 -2.98
CA GLU A 38 -7.69 -8.34 -2.08
C GLU A 38 -6.77 -9.55 -1.83
N GLU A 39 -7.32 -10.56 -1.14
CA GLU A 39 -6.60 -11.80 -0.89
C GLU A 39 -6.02 -12.37 -2.19
N LEU A 40 -4.73 -12.67 -2.14
CA LEU A 40 -3.98 -13.08 -3.31
C LEU A 40 -3.54 -14.53 -3.22
N SER A 41 -3.50 -15.19 -4.37
CA SER A 41 -2.96 -16.54 -4.49
C SER A 41 -2.35 -16.70 -5.88
N GLY A 42 -1.40 -17.62 -6.01
CA GLY A 42 -0.76 -17.89 -7.28
C GLY A 42 0.74 -17.62 -7.25
N VAL A 43 1.40 -17.92 -8.35
CA VAL A 43 2.87 -17.90 -8.43
C VAL A 43 3.40 -16.58 -9.01
N ASP A 44 2.77 -16.09 -10.04
CA ASP A 44 3.23 -14.91 -10.77
C ASP A 44 2.19 -13.80 -10.63
N VAL A 45 2.04 -13.30 -9.40
CA VAL A 45 1.00 -12.33 -9.07
C VAL A 45 1.61 -10.98 -8.76
N ASP A 46 1.12 -9.96 -9.46
CA ASP A 46 1.39 -8.57 -9.15
C ASP A 46 0.32 -8.05 -8.20
N ILE A 47 0.71 -7.14 -7.34
CA ILE A 47 -0.19 -6.49 -6.41
C ILE A 47 -0.35 -5.02 -6.76
N SER A 48 -1.54 -4.49 -6.50
CA SER A 48 -1.82 -3.06 -6.63
C SER A 48 -1.43 -2.36 -5.35
N ILE A 49 -0.66 -1.29 -5.48
CA ILE A 49 -0.21 -0.50 -4.33
C ILE A 49 -0.38 0.99 -4.58
N ALA A 50 -0.48 1.75 -3.49
CA ALA A 50 -0.45 3.21 -3.54
C ALA A 50 0.61 3.71 -2.56
N PRO A 51 1.40 4.72 -2.94
CA PRO A 51 2.43 5.23 -2.05
C PRO A 51 1.83 5.98 -0.87
N ALA A 52 2.47 5.82 0.29
CA ALA A 52 2.22 6.63 1.47
C ALA A 52 3.42 7.56 1.66
N THR A 53 3.16 8.83 1.90
CA THR A 53 4.19 9.86 1.97
C THR A 53 3.91 10.84 3.11
N THR A 54 4.96 11.46 3.65
CA THR A 54 4.83 12.55 4.61
C THR A 54 4.64 13.91 3.94
N ILE A 55 4.70 13.97 2.61
CA ILE A 55 4.43 15.18 1.85
C ILE A 55 2.95 15.52 1.97
N ALA A 56 2.64 16.81 2.15
CA ALA A 56 1.28 17.28 2.32
C ALA A 56 0.38 16.96 1.12
N LYS A 57 -0.91 16.82 1.38
CA LYS A 57 -1.93 16.56 0.37
C LYS A 57 -1.84 17.59 -0.78
N ARG A 58 -1.83 17.08 -2.02
CA ARG A 58 -1.70 17.89 -3.24
C ARG A 58 -2.97 17.99 -4.06
N ASN A 59 -3.83 16.97 -3.97
CA ASN A 59 -5.07 16.93 -4.77
C ASN A 59 -6.14 16.14 -4.03
N GLU A 60 -7.33 16.08 -4.62
CA GLU A 60 -8.50 15.43 -4.01
C GLU A 60 -8.39 13.92 -3.87
N PHE A 61 -7.42 13.29 -4.57
CA PHE A 61 -7.19 11.85 -4.49
C PHE A 61 -6.13 11.47 -3.45
N ASP A 62 -5.52 12.45 -2.81
CA ASP A 62 -4.62 12.23 -1.68
C ASP A 62 -5.46 12.15 -0.41
N VAL A 63 -5.28 11.10 0.37
CA VAL A 63 -6.04 10.88 1.61
C VAL A 63 -5.09 10.99 2.80
N GLU A 64 -5.35 11.96 3.66
CA GLU A 64 -4.62 12.11 4.92
C GLU A 64 -5.08 11.02 5.87
N LEU A 65 -4.13 10.25 6.42
CA LEU A 65 -4.44 9.20 7.39
C LEU A 65 -4.68 9.82 8.77
N ALA A 66 -5.91 9.72 9.28
CA ALA A 66 -6.22 10.18 10.63
C ALA A 66 -5.55 9.30 11.69
N PHE A 67 -5.40 8.00 11.40
CA PHE A 67 -4.86 7.00 12.31
C PHE A 67 -3.52 6.46 11.85
N TRP A 68 -2.65 7.36 11.41
CA TRP A 68 -1.33 6.99 10.87
C TRP A 68 -0.43 6.31 11.93
N LYS A 69 -0.54 6.74 13.18
CA LYS A 69 0.27 6.22 14.27
C LYS A 69 -0.12 4.77 14.59
N GLU A 70 -1.41 4.50 14.65
CA GLU A 70 -1.95 3.15 14.88
C GLU A 70 -1.62 2.21 13.73
N ALA A 71 -1.46 2.75 12.54
CA ALA A 71 -1.07 1.97 11.35
C ALA A 71 0.43 1.63 11.34
N GLY A 72 1.20 2.15 12.29
CA GLY A 72 2.63 1.84 12.40
C GLY A 72 3.57 2.84 11.73
N LEU A 73 3.04 3.94 11.21
CA LEU A 73 3.87 4.98 10.59
C LEU A 73 4.50 5.88 11.66
N SER A 74 5.63 6.49 11.32
CA SER A 74 6.40 7.32 12.27
C SER A 74 6.04 8.80 12.24
N ALA A 75 5.24 9.22 11.26
CA ALA A 75 4.84 10.61 11.08
C ALA A 75 3.49 10.70 10.36
N PRO A 76 2.77 11.84 10.48
CA PRO A 76 1.56 12.05 9.70
C PRO A 76 1.81 11.81 8.22
N SER A 77 0.95 11.02 7.60
CA SER A 77 1.15 10.53 6.24
C SER A 77 -0.10 10.63 5.40
N VAL A 78 0.11 10.66 4.10
CA VAL A 78 -0.92 10.78 3.07
C VAL A 78 -0.78 9.60 2.11
N VAL A 79 -1.89 8.95 1.78
CA VAL A 79 -1.92 7.92 0.74
C VAL A 79 -2.33 8.57 -0.57
N ARG A 80 -1.52 8.34 -1.61
CA ARG A 80 -1.69 8.98 -2.91
C ARG A 80 -2.46 8.08 -3.87
N CYS A 81 -3.77 8.19 -3.86
CA CYS A 81 -4.64 7.29 -4.62
C CYS A 81 -4.58 7.50 -6.13
N SER A 82 -4.05 8.62 -6.62
CA SER A 82 -3.82 8.82 -8.07
C SER A 82 -2.50 8.20 -8.56
N LYS A 83 -1.71 7.62 -7.66
CA LYS A 83 -0.40 7.03 -7.99
C LYS A 83 -0.40 5.52 -7.83
N VAL A 84 -1.54 4.89 -8.00
CA VAL A 84 -1.64 3.42 -7.95
C VAL A 84 -0.79 2.82 -9.05
N HIS A 85 -0.04 1.79 -8.69
CA HIS A 85 0.73 1.03 -9.66
C HIS A 85 0.87 -0.42 -9.19
N TYR A 86 1.55 -1.25 -9.98
CA TYR A 86 1.69 -2.66 -9.71
C TYR A 86 3.14 -3.01 -9.42
N ILE A 87 3.35 -3.89 -8.44
CA ILE A 87 4.67 -4.51 -8.23
C ILE A 87 4.46 -6.01 -8.02
N HIS A 88 5.47 -6.79 -8.36
CA HIS A 88 5.46 -8.20 -8.01
C HIS A 88 5.62 -8.32 -6.49
N HIS A 89 4.91 -9.26 -5.87
CA HIS A 89 4.92 -9.41 -4.41
C HIS A 89 6.33 -9.65 -3.83
N SER A 90 7.25 -10.17 -4.64
CA SER A 90 8.62 -10.43 -4.21
C SER A 90 9.40 -9.16 -3.86
N PHE A 91 8.94 -7.98 -4.28
CA PHE A 91 9.58 -6.71 -3.96
C PHE A 91 9.16 -6.12 -2.62
N LEU A 92 8.19 -6.71 -1.95
CA LEU A 92 7.82 -6.31 -0.60
C LEU A 92 8.93 -6.73 0.37
N LEU A 93 9.31 -5.82 1.25
CA LEU A 93 10.43 -6.04 2.17
C LEU A 93 9.95 -6.45 3.56
N ARG A 94 9.09 -5.64 4.18
CA ARG A 94 8.54 -5.93 5.49
C ARG A 94 7.21 -5.21 5.71
N LYS A 95 6.35 -5.82 6.51
CA LYS A 95 5.09 -5.23 6.91
C LYS A 95 5.33 -4.17 7.98
N ILE A 96 4.69 -3.01 7.81
CA ILE A 96 4.69 -1.92 8.80
C ILE A 96 3.51 -2.10 9.77
N GLY A 97 2.30 -2.30 9.23
CA GLY A 97 1.07 -2.40 9.98
C GLY A 97 -0.13 -2.43 9.06
N SER A 98 -1.28 -1.99 9.56
CA SER A 98 -2.52 -1.97 8.77
C SER A 98 -3.20 -0.63 8.95
N VAL A 99 -3.79 -0.14 7.88
CA VAL A 99 -4.56 1.11 7.90
C VAL A 99 -5.90 0.86 8.59
N ASP A 100 -6.30 1.81 9.46
CA ASP A 100 -7.58 1.75 10.16
C ASP A 100 -8.74 1.71 9.16
N SER A 101 -9.80 0.98 9.49
CA SER A 101 -10.95 0.81 8.60
C SER A 101 -11.61 2.13 8.21
N ARG A 102 -11.55 3.14 9.08
CA ARG A 102 -12.11 4.46 8.82
C ARG A 102 -11.31 5.19 7.76
N ASP A 103 -9.98 5.08 7.82
CA ASP A 103 -9.10 5.63 6.80
C ASP A 103 -9.24 4.85 5.48
N MET A 104 -9.38 3.51 5.57
CA MET A 104 -9.60 2.68 4.37
C MET A 104 -10.87 3.07 3.64
N LYS A 105 -11.92 3.43 4.35
CA LYS A 105 -13.16 3.90 3.71
C LYS A 105 -12.92 5.16 2.88
N CYS A 106 -12.17 6.11 3.42
CA CYS A 106 -11.80 7.34 2.70
C CYS A 106 -10.95 7.02 1.48
N ILE A 107 -10.02 6.08 1.61
CA ILE A 107 -9.15 5.64 0.52
C ILE A 107 -9.98 4.98 -0.59
N GLU A 108 -10.90 4.10 -0.23
CA GLU A 108 -11.76 3.43 -1.20
C GLU A 108 -12.65 4.43 -1.94
N ASP A 109 -13.17 5.42 -1.24
CA ASP A 109 -13.97 6.49 -1.87
C ASP A 109 -13.12 7.29 -2.87
N ALA A 110 -11.90 7.63 -2.50
CA ALA A 110 -10.97 8.34 -3.38
C ALA A 110 -10.61 7.50 -4.62
N LEU A 111 -10.40 6.20 -4.44
CA LEU A 111 -10.13 5.28 -5.55
C LEU A 111 -11.32 5.16 -6.50
N ARG A 112 -12.54 5.04 -5.97
CA ARG A 112 -13.74 5.00 -6.81
C ARG A 112 -13.86 6.26 -7.63
N LYS A 113 -13.60 7.41 -7.03
CA LYS A 113 -13.65 8.70 -7.70
C LYS A 113 -12.58 8.79 -8.78
N PHE A 114 -11.35 8.39 -8.46
CA PHE A 114 -10.22 8.44 -9.41
C PHE A 114 -10.45 7.52 -10.61
N PHE A 115 -10.93 6.31 -10.38
CA PHE A 115 -11.16 5.33 -11.45
C PHE A 115 -12.54 5.48 -12.11
N GLY A 116 -13.42 6.32 -11.59
CA GLY A 116 -14.76 6.51 -12.15
C GLY A 116 -15.71 5.36 -11.89
N LEU A 117 -15.53 4.68 -10.77
CA LEU A 117 -16.38 3.53 -10.42
C LEU A 117 -17.64 3.92 -9.65
#